data_222633ee02641fdc62bfd47404a4e3a3
#
_entry.id   222633ee02641fdc62bfd47404a4e3a3
#
_cell.length_a   1.000
_cell.length_b   1.000
_cell.length_c   1.000
_cell.angle_alpha   90.00
_cell.angle_beta   90.00
_cell.angle_gamma   90.00
#
_symmetry.space_group_name_H-M   'P 1'
#
loop_
_entity.id
_entity.type
_entity.pdbx_description
1 polymer ?
#
loop_
_entity_poly.entity_id
_entity_poly.type
_entity_poly.pdbx_seq_one_letter_code
_entity_poly.pdbx_strand_id
1 'polypeptide(L)'
;MKLLEGKVAIITGASRGIGRGIAEVFAKHGANVAFTYSSSVESAQALEAELNGLGIKAKGYQSNAADFNESQTFVDAVLADFGTVDILINNAGITKDNLLMRMSEADFDQVIDVNLKSVFNMTKAIQKTFLKQRAGSIINISSVVGVSGNAGQTNYAASKAGAIGFTKSVALELGSRNIRCNAIAPGFIETEMTAKLPEDVVKGWRDGIPLKRGGTVEDVANACLFLASDMSAYVTGQVLNVCGGMLT
;
A
#
# COMPACT_ATOMS: atom_id res chain seq x y z
N MET A 1 -18.78 -14.82 0.17
CA MET A 1 -17.84 -15.36 1.21
C MET A 1 -16.95 -14.21 1.68
N LYS A 2 -16.87 -13.98 2.96
CA LYS A 2 -16.02 -12.93 3.53
C LYS A 2 -14.63 -13.49 3.83
N LEU A 3 -13.63 -13.12 3.05
CA LEU A 3 -12.26 -13.67 3.11
C LEU A 3 -11.43 -13.15 4.29
N LEU A 4 -11.83 -12.02 4.89
CA LEU A 4 -11.11 -11.35 5.98
C LEU A 4 -12.00 -11.14 7.21
N GLU A 5 -13.02 -11.99 7.41
CA GLU A 5 -13.95 -11.86 8.54
C GLU A 5 -13.20 -11.81 9.88
N GLY A 6 -13.45 -10.74 10.64
CA GLY A 6 -12.83 -10.52 11.97
C GLY A 6 -11.34 -10.14 11.97
N LYS A 7 -10.66 -10.11 10.81
CA LYS A 7 -9.28 -9.65 10.69
C LYS A 7 -9.19 -8.14 10.90
N VAL A 8 -8.05 -7.68 11.38
CA VAL A 8 -7.74 -6.24 11.53
C VAL A 8 -6.63 -5.88 10.54
N ALA A 9 -6.91 -4.92 9.67
CA ALA A 9 -5.96 -4.41 8.69
C ALA A 9 -5.54 -2.97 9.00
N ILE A 10 -4.24 -2.71 8.98
CA ILE A 10 -3.67 -1.37 8.90
C ILE A 10 -3.41 -1.03 7.44
N ILE A 11 -3.85 0.16 7.00
CA ILE A 11 -3.62 0.67 5.64
C ILE A 11 -3.06 2.09 5.74
N THR A 12 -1.83 2.31 5.28
CA THR A 12 -1.25 3.66 5.29
C THR A 12 -1.70 4.47 4.08
N GLY A 13 -2.05 5.76 4.29
CA GLY A 13 -2.43 6.67 3.22
C GLY A 13 -3.73 6.28 2.51
N ALA A 14 -4.78 5.93 3.25
CA ALA A 14 -6.03 5.41 2.70
C ALA A 14 -7.14 6.44 2.47
N SER A 15 -6.89 7.74 2.69
CA SER A 15 -7.93 8.76 2.47
C SER A 15 -8.40 8.89 1.02
N ARG A 16 -7.66 8.36 0.04
CA ARG A 16 -7.96 8.42 -1.40
C ARG A 16 -7.26 7.33 -2.21
N GLY A 17 -7.60 7.22 -3.48
CA GLY A 17 -6.91 6.40 -4.48
C GLY A 17 -6.84 4.91 -4.12
N ILE A 18 -5.70 4.28 -4.38
CA ILE A 18 -5.49 2.85 -4.16
C ILE A 18 -5.74 2.44 -2.70
N GLY A 19 -5.23 3.21 -1.74
CA GLY A 19 -5.42 2.93 -0.32
C GLY A 19 -6.89 2.91 0.10
N ARG A 20 -7.70 3.86 -0.40
CA ARG A 20 -9.15 3.88 -0.19
C ARG A 20 -9.82 2.64 -0.79
N GLY A 21 -9.52 2.32 -2.05
CA GLY A 21 -10.08 1.12 -2.68
C GLY A 21 -9.73 -0.18 -1.94
N ILE A 22 -8.50 -0.29 -1.40
CA ILE A 22 -8.12 -1.42 -0.55
C ILE A 22 -8.98 -1.45 0.73
N ALA A 23 -9.16 -0.32 1.40
CA ALA A 23 -9.97 -0.23 2.61
C ALA A 23 -11.43 -0.66 2.37
N GLU A 24 -12.03 -0.19 1.28
CA GLU A 24 -13.40 -0.53 0.87
C GLU A 24 -13.55 -2.03 0.56
N VAL A 25 -12.63 -2.61 -0.20
CA VAL A 25 -12.66 -4.06 -0.53
C VAL A 25 -12.46 -4.90 0.73
N PHE A 26 -11.51 -4.55 1.59
CA PHE A 26 -11.25 -5.27 2.82
C PHE A 26 -12.46 -5.23 3.77
N ALA A 27 -13.11 -4.07 3.91
CA ALA A 27 -14.32 -3.91 4.70
C ALA A 27 -15.48 -4.77 4.16
N LYS A 28 -15.71 -4.78 2.84
CA LYS A 28 -16.71 -5.65 2.18
C LYS A 28 -16.43 -7.13 2.44
N HIS A 29 -15.18 -7.51 2.66
CA HIS A 29 -14.75 -8.86 3.02
C HIS A 29 -14.64 -9.12 4.52
N GLY A 30 -15.16 -8.20 5.37
CA GLY A 30 -15.34 -8.39 6.80
C GLY A 30 -14.15 -7.99 7.67
N ALA A 31 -13.12 -7.35 7.10
CA ALA A 31 -12.01 -6.83 7.88
C ALA A 31 -12.40 -5.56 8.64
N ASN A 32 -11.94 -5.43 9.87
CA ASN A 32 -11.86 -4.16 10.57
C ASN A 32 -10.67 -3.38 10.02
N VAL A 33 -10.82 -2.06 9.86
CA VAL A 33 -9.83 -1.24 9.14
C VAL A 33 -9.34 -0.08 10.00
N ALA A 34 -8.06 -0.07 10.31
CA ALA A 34 -7.35 1.09 10.82
C ALA A 34 -6.55 1.73 9.68
N PHE A 35 -6.69 3.03 9.45
CA PHE A 35 -6.00 3.66 8.34
C PHE A 35 -5.38 5.00 8.70
N THR A 36 -4.29 5.37 8.01
CA THR A 36 -3.68 6.68 8.20
C THR A 36 -4.03 7.66 7.08
N TYR A 37 -4.03 8.93 7.45
CA TYR A 37 -4.05 10.07 6.54
C TYR A 37 -3.10 11.15 7.07
N SER A 38 -2.58 12.02 6.19
CA SER A 38 -1.69 13.12 6.62
C SER A 38 -2.45 14.45 6.81
N SER A 39 -3.19 14.91 5.79
CA SER A 39 -3.83 16.23 5.79
C SER A 39 -5.31 16.22 5.40
N SER A 40 -5.80 15.15 4.77
CA SER A 40 -7.16 15.09 4.20
C SER A 40 -8.17 14.63 5.26
N VAL A 41 -8.44 15.46 6.27
CA VAL A 41 -9.32 15.14 7.41
C VAL A 41 -10.74 14.79 6.96
N GLU A 42 -11.35 15.62 6.13
CA GLU A 42 -12.73 15.41 5.64
C GLU A 42 -12.87 14.10 4.86
N SER A 43 -11.92 13.81 3.95
CA SER A 43 -11.93 12.55 3.20
C SER A 43 -11.73 11.33 4.10
N ALA A 44 -10.93 11.46 5.17
CA ALA A 44 -10.73 10.41 6.14
C ALA A 44 -11.99 10.14 6.96
N GLN A 45 -12.66 11.19 7.44
CA GLN A 45 -13.92 11.07 8.17
C GLN A 45 -15.04 10.48 7.31
N ALA A 46 -15.13 10.89 6.05
CA ALA A 46 -16.09 10.32 5.12
C ALA A 46 -15.84 8.81 4.88
N LEU A 47 -14.58 8.42 4.68
CA LEU A 47 -14.22 7.00 4.55
C LEU A 47 -14.54 6.21 5.82
N GLU A 48 -14.18 6.73 6.99
CA GLU A 48 -14.48 6.09 8.28
C GLU A 48 -15.98 5.83 8.45
N ALA A 49 -16.82 6.83 8.16
CA ALA A 49 -18.28 6.70 8.24
C ALA A 49 -18.83 5.66 7.25
N GLU A 50 -18.33 5.67 6.00
CA GLU A 50 -18.69 4.72 4.94
C GLU A 50 -18.35 3.27 5.36
N LEU A 51 -17.14 3.03 5.81
CA LEU A 51 -16.69 1.71 6.22
C LEU A 51 -17.45 1.18 7.44
N ASN A 52 -17.70 2.03 8.44
CA ASN A 52 -18.51 1.66 9.60
C ASN A 52 -19.95 1.31 9.20
N GLY A 53 -20.50 1.95 8.16
CA GLY A 53 -21.79 1.62 7.56
C GLY A 53 -21.88 0.21 6.99
N LEU A 54 -20.75 -0.44 6.68
CA LEU A 54 -20.68 -1.84 6.24
C LEU A 54 -20.72 -2.85 7.40
N GLY A 55 -20.82 -2.38 8.65
CA GLY A 55 -20.94 -3.22 9.85
C GLY A 55 -19.60 -3.76 10.37
N ILE A 56 -18.50 -3.18 9.95
CA ILE A 56 -17.14 -3.42 10.51
C ILE A 56 -16.72 -2.24 11.39
N LYS A 57 -15.65 -2.42 12.15
CA LYS A 57 -15.02 -1.31 12.86
C LYS A 57 -13.97 -0.65 11.97
N ALA A 58 -14.15 0.63 11.68
CA ALA A 58 -13.15 1.43 10.98
C ALA A 58 -12.77 2.66 11.80
N LYS A 59 -11.49 3.06 11.76
CA LYS A 59 -11.00 4.28 12.37
C LYS A 59 -9.83 4.87 11.59
N GLY A 60 -9.91 6.18 11.31
CA GLY A 60 -8.86 6.97 10.70
C GLY A 60 -7.96 7.62 11.75
N TYR A 61 -6.66 7.65 11.49
CA TYR A 61 -5.67 8.27 12.35
C TYR A 61 -4.82 9.25 11.54
N GLN A 62 -4.65 10.46 12.06
CA GLN A 62 -3.70 11.39 11.46
C GLN A 62 -2.28 10.98 11.89
N SER A 63 -1.45 10.62 10.93
CA SER A 63 -0.08 10.16 11.19
C SER A 63 0.78 10.28 9.93
N ASN A 64 2.02 10.68 10.13
CA ASN A 64 3.05 10.70 9.09
C ASN A 64 3.88 9.40 9.15
N ALA A 65 3.62 8.47 8.24
CA ALA A 65 4.34 7.20 8.18
C ALA A 65 5.87 7.36 7.93
N ALA A 66 6.32 8.51 7.43
CA ALA A 66 7.75 8.81 7.28
C ALA A 66 8.44 9.11 8.63
N ASP A 67 7.68 9.45 9.67
CA ASP A 67 8.19 9.63 11.03
C ASP A 67 8.16 8.29 11.79
N PHE A 68 9.31 7.93 12.38
CA PHE A 68 9.47 6.67 13.10
C PHE A 68 8.63 6.62 14.39
N ASN A 69 8.62 7.70 15.15
CA ASN A 69 7.92 7.75 16.43
C ASN A 69 6.40 7.84 16.23
N GLU A 70 5.94 8.60 15.23
CA GLU A 70 4.52 8.66 14.87
C GLU A 70 4.02 7.28 14.41
N SER A 71 4.83 6.53 13.64
CA SER A 71 4.48 5.17 13.22
C SER A 71 4.30 4.22 14.42
N GLN A 72 5.17 4.31 15.43
CA GLN A 72 5.03 3.52 16.66
C GLN A 72 3.79 3.92 17.45
N THR A 73 3.60 5.24 17.67
CA THR A 73 2.43 5.78 18.39
C THR A 73 1.13 5.35 17.71
N PHE A 74 1.08 5.40 16.38
CA PHE A 74 -0.08 4.95 15.61
C PHE A 74 -0.38 3.47 15.82
N VAL A 75 0.65 2.60 15.71
CA VAL A 75 0.45 1.15 15.91
C VAL A 75 -0.02 0.85 17.34
N ASP A 76 0.54 1.52 18.35
CA ASP A 76 0.12 1.37 19.74
C ASP A 76 -1.35 1.79 19.94
N ALA A 77 -1.77 2.88 19.31
CA ALA A 77 -3.17 3.34 19.34
C ALA A 77 -4.11 2.32 18.64
N VAL A 78 -3.70 1.75 17.49
CA VAL A 78 -4.49 0.70 16.83
C VAL A 78 -4.62 -0.54 17.72
N LEU A 79 -3.54 -0.97 18.36
CA LEU A 79 -3.58 -2.12 19.27
C LEU A 79 -4.48 -1.88 20.48
N ALA A 80 -4.50 -0.65 21.01
CA ALA A 80 -5.41 -0.27 22.07
C ALA A 80 -6.89 -0.27 21.63
N ASP A 81 -7.17 0.21 20.42
CA ASP A 81 -8.53 0.32 19.87
C ASP A 81 -9.09 -1.01 19.35
N PHE A 82 -8.26 -1.84 18.68
CA PHE A 82 -8.68 -3.04 17.96
C PHE A 82 -8.24 -4.34 18.64
N GLY A 83 -7.31 -4.28 19.58
CA GLY A 83 -6.80 -5.44 20.33
C GLY A 83 -5.75 -6.28 19.58
N THR A 84 -5.77 -6.27 18.25
CA THR A 84 -4.86 -7.03 17.39
C THR A 84 -4.64 -6.32 16.06
N VAL A 85 -3.68 -6.81 15.27
CA VAL A 85 -3.51 -6.49 13.84
C VAL A 85 -3.08 -7.77 13.13
N ASP A 86 -3.69 -8.08 12.00
CA ASP A 86 -3.39 -9.26 11.18
C ASP A 86 -2.70 -8.90 9.86
N ILE A 87 -2.99 -7.71 9.34
CA ILE A 87 -2.57 -7.29 8.00
C ILE A 87 -1.99 -5.88 8.06
N LEU A 88 -0.86 -5.68 7.40
CA LEU A 88 -0.26 -4.36 7.16
C LEU A 88 -0.17 -4.09 5.67
N ILE A 89 -0.80 -3.01 5.20
CA ILE A 89 -0.67 -2.47 3.84
C ILE A 89 0.14 -1.18 3.89
N ASN A 90 1.38 -1.23 3.45
CA ASN A 90 2.23 -0.07 3.23
C ASN A 90 1.90 0.55 1.87
N ASN A 91 0.95 1.49 1.85
CA ASN A 91 0.47 2.14 0.63
C ASN A 91 0.87 3.61 0.54
N ALA A 92 1.13 4.29 1.65
CA ALA A 92 1.52 5.71 1.64
C ALA A 92 2.67 5.97 0.67
N GLY A 93 2.53 6.99 -0.17
CA GLY A 93 3.54 7.32 -1.15
C GLY A 93 3.23 8.63 -1.88
N ILE A 94 4.29 9.23 -2.40
CA ILE A 94 4.27 10.46 -3.20
C ILE A 94 5.14 10.33 -4.43
N THR A 95 4.93 11.21 -5.40
CA THR A 95 5.84 11.43 -6.53
C THR A 95 6.37 12.86 -6.50
N LYS A 96 7.60 13.02 -6.97
CA LYS A 96 8.28 14.31 -7.21
C LYS A 96 9.08 14.15 -8.49
N ASP A 97 8.36 14.09 -9.60
CA ASP A 97 8.93 13.72 -10.88
C ASP A 97 9.70 14.90 -11.49
N ASN A 98 10.94 14.64 -11.88
CA ASN A 98 11.77 15.58 -12.63
C ASN A 98 12.93 14.83 -13.31
N LEU A 99 13.46 15.37 -14.40
CA LEU A 99 14.70 14.86 -14.98
C LEU A 99 15.83 14.93 -13.95
N LEU A 100 16.71 13.93 -13.91
CA LEU A 100 17.78 13.82 -12.91
C LEU A 100 18.60 15.10 -12.80
N MET A 101 18.93 15.74 -13.94
CA MET A 101 19.69 16.98 -13.97
C MET A 101 18.99 18.19 -13.29
N ARG A 102 17.68 18.09 -13.04
CA ARG A 102 16.87 19.15 -12.41
C ARG A 102 16.27 18.72 -11.07
N MET A 103 16.44 17.47 -10.69
CA MET A 103 15.92 16.94 -9.43
C MET A 103 16.73 17.50 -8.26
N SER A 104 16.05 18.07 -7.28
CA SER A 104 16.71 18.54 -6.07
C SER A 104 16.96 17.38 -5.08
N GLU A 105 17.98 17.52 -4.24
CA GLU A 105 18.23 16.60 -3.12
C GLU A 105 17.00 16.48 -2.22
N ALA A 106 16.35 17.60 -1.90
CA ALA A 106 15.14 17.62 -1.07
C ALA A 106 13.97 16.83 -1.69
N ASP A 107 13.78 16.88 -3.03
CA ASP A 107 12.75 16.08 -3.69
C ASP A 107 13.10 14.58 -3.68
N PHE A 108 14.39 14.25 -3.81
CA PHE A 108 14.87 12.87 -3.69
C PHE A 108 14.61 12.34 -2.28
N ASP A 109 15.10 13.04 -1.26
CA ASP A 109 15.00 12.64 0.15
C ASP A 109 13.54 12.50 0.58
N GLN A 110 12.67 13.46 0.21
CA GLN A 110 11.25 13.39 0.55
C GLN A 110 10.57 12.14 -0.03
N VAL A 111 10.91 11.77 -1.26
CA VAL A 111 10.34 10.55 -1.88
C VAL A 111 10.87 9.30 -1.20
N ILE A 112 12.15 9.25 -0.86
CA ILE A 112 12.73 8.11 -0.12
C ILE A 112 12.10 8.00 1.27
N ASP A 113 11.96 9.09 2.01
CA ASP A 113 11.39 9.09 3.36
C ASP A 113 9.93 8.63 3.35
N VAL A 114 9.11 9.16 2.43
CA VAL A 114 7.69 8.83 2.40
C VAL A 114 7.43 7.45 1.79
N ASN A 115 8.15 7.04 0.74
CA ASN A 115 7.83 5.81 0.01
C ASN A 115 8.59 4.57 0.49
N LEU A 116 9.78 4.73 1.09
CA LEU A 116 10.63 3.60 1.49
C LEU A 116 10.85 3.56 3.00
N LYS A 117 11.27 4.66 3.61
CA LYS A 117 11.49 4.69 5.06
C LYS A 117 10.19 4.43 5.84
N SER A 118 9.04 4.90 5.33
CA SER A 118 7.73 4.59 5.90
C SER A 118 7.44 3.08 5.94
N VAL A 119 7.83 2.34 4.90
CA VAL A 119 7.68 0.88 4.85
C VAL A 119 8.49 0.22 5.98
N PHE A 120 9.71 0.67 6.19
CA PHE A 120 10.52 0.22 7.32
C PHE A 120 9.87 0.60 8.66
N ASN A 121 9.48 1.85 8.85
CA ASN A 121 8.91 2.35 10.11
C ASN A 121 7.68 1.54 10.53
N MET A 122 6.71 1.40 9.64
CA MET A 122 5.47 0.67 9.90
C MET A 122 5.70 -0.82 10.14
N THR A 123 6.56 -1.44 9.31
CA THR A 123 6.90 -2.86 9.49
C THR A 123 7.60 -3.09 10.82
N LYS A 124 8.52 -2.21 11.20
CA LYS A 124 9.24 -2.27 12.48
C LYS A 124 8.30 -2.09 13.66
N ALA A 125 7.36 -1.15 13.60
CA ALA A 125 6.40 -0.89 14.65
C ALA A 125 5.48 -2.10 14.92
N ILE A 126 5.00 -2.80 13.86
CA ILE A 126 4.08 -3.94 14.01
C ILE A 126 4.79 -5.27 14.24
N GLN A 127 6.07 -5.38 13.88
CA GLN A 127 6.81 -6.65 13.88
C GLN A 127 6.70 -7.44 15.18
N LYS A 128 6.78 -6.77 16.33
CA LYS A 128 6.69 -7.42 17.65
C LYS A 128 5.34 -8.11 17.87
N THR A 129 4.26 -7.50 17.42
CA THR A 129 2.91 -8.05 17.48
C THR A 129 2.80 -9.29 16.61
N PHE A 130 3.23 -9.24 15.36
CA PHE A 130 3.20 -10.39 14.44
C PHE A 130 4.07 -11.55 14.93
N LEU A 131 5.26 -11.26 15.48
CA LEU A 131 6.13 -12.28 16.06
C LEU A 131 5.48 -13.00 17.26
N LYS A 132 4.78 -12.25 18.14
CA LYS A 132 4.05 -12.81 19.29
C LYS A 132 2.87 -13.66 18.84
N GLN A 133 2.13 -13.21 17.82
CA GLN A 133 0.98 -13.92 17.25
C GLN A 133 1.40 -15.14 16.41
N ARG A 134 2.66 -15.19 15.91
CA ARG A 134 3.13 -16.15 14.90
C ARG A 134 2.24 -16.18 13.66
N ALA A 135 1.75 -15.01 13.27
CA ALA A 135 0.91 -14.80 12.10
C ALA A 135 0.98 -13.33 11.68
N GLY A 136 0.87 -13.07 10.38
CA GLY A 136 0.79 -11.72 9.82
C GLY A 136 0.95 -11.73 8.31
N SER A 137 0.31 -10.75 7.65
CA SER A 137 0.50 -10.50 6.23
C SER A 137 0.91 -9.05 6.00
N ILE A 138 2.09 -8.83 5.42
CA ILE A 138 2.62 -7.53 5.05
C ILE A 138 2.54 -7.41 3.54
N ILE A 139 1.95 -6.32 3.04
CA ILE A 139 1.83 -6.03 1.62
C ILE A 139 2.36 -4.63 1.36
N ASN A 140 3.42 -4.54 0.56
CA ASN A 140 4.05 -3.27 0.21
C ASN A 140 3.61 -2.85 -1.19
N ILE A 141 3.00 -1.67 -1.32
CA ILE A 141 2.61 -1.12 -2.62
C ILE A 141 3.83 -0.49 -3.28
N SER A 142 4.40 -1.24 -4.22
CA SER A 142 5.49 -0.81 -5.10
C SER A 142 4.91 -0.13 -6.36
N SER A 143 5.50 -0.37 -7.51
CA SER A 143 5.08 0.09 -8.85
C SER A 143 5.83 -0.69 -9.92
N VAL A 144 5.28 -0.77 -11.13
CA VAL A 144 6.03 -1.22 -12.30
C VAL A 144 7.29 -0.38 -12.53
N VAL A 145 7.25 0.91 -12.14
CA VAL A 145 8.42 1.81 -12.19
C VAL A 145 9.54 1.36 -11.25
N GLY A 146 9.21 0.72 -10.13
CA GLY A 146 10.19 0.10 -9.24
C GLY A 146 10.82 -1.18 -9.81
N VAL A 147 10.20 -1.78 -10.82
CA VAL A 147 10.70 -2.99 -11.50
C VAL A 147 11.52 -2.63 -12.75
N SER A 148 11.01 -1.73 -13.59
CA SER A 148 11.60 -1.39 -14.90
C SER A 148 12.33 -0.05 -14.96
N GLY A 149 12.09 0.85 -13.99
CA GLY A 149 12.50 2.25 -14.09
C GLY A 149 11.57 3.08 -14.97
N ASN A 150 11.71 4.41 -14.91
CA ASN A 150 11.07 5.35 -15.82
C ASN A 150 11.85 6.66 -15.86
N ALA A 151 11.99 7.26 -17.05
CA ALA A 151 12.64 8.56 -17.21
C ALA A 151 11.90 9.65 -16.41
N GLY A 152 12.64 10.51 -15.70
CA GLY A 152 12.06 11.54 -14.85
C GLY A 152 11.59 11.07 -13.47
N GLN A 153 11.76 9.79 -13.12
CA GLN A 153 11.30 9.21 -11.86
C GLN A 153 12.41 8.46 -11.11
N THR A 154 13.65 8.93 -11.17
CA THR A 154 14.79 8.23 -10.55
C THR A 154 14.63 8.05 -9.03
N ASN A 155 14.11 9.07 -8.31
CA ASN A 155 13.78 9.00 -6.89
C ASN A 155 12.65 8.00 -6.60
N TYR A 156 11.57 8.08 -7.36
CA TYR A 156 10.40 7.20 -7.22
C TYR A 156 10.78 5.75 -7.55
N ALA A 157 11.47 5.52 -8.66
CA ALA A 157 11.97 4.20 -9.07
C ALA A 157 12.87 3.59 -7.98
N ALA A 158 13.83 4.36 -7.46
CA ALA A 158 14.71 3.92 -6.38
C ALA A 158 13.91 3.53 -5.11
N SER A 159 12.94 4.36 -4.72
CA SER A 159 12.10 4.09 -3.53
C SER A 159 11.26 2.81 -3.70
N LYS A 160 10.65 2.60 -4.86
CA LYS A 160 9.79 1.45 -5.14
C LYS A 160 10.59 0.16 -5.39
N ALA A 161 11.77 0.25 -5.99
CA ALA A 161 12.74 -0.85 -6.07
C ALA A 161 13.27 -1.23 -4.68
N GLY A 162 13.56 -0.24 -3.83
CA GLY A 162 13.96 -0.46 -2.44
C GLY A 162 12.87 -1.21 -1.64
N ALA A 163 11.60 -0.86 -1.82
CA ALA A 163 10.47 -1.58 -1.21
C ALA A 163 10.38 -3.05 -1.66
N ILE A 164 10.74 -3.36 -2.92
CA ILE A 164 10.83 -4.74 -3.42
C ILE A 164 11.95 -5.51 -2.73
N GLY A 165 13.15 -4.92 -2.62
CA GLY A 165 14.28 -5.53 -1.90
C GLY A 165 13.96 -5.75 -0.42
N PHE A 166 13.35 -4.76 0.24
CA PHE A 166 12.88 -4.84 1.61
C PHE A 166 11.86 -5.98 1.80
N THR A 167 10.89 -6.11 0.90
CA THR A 167 9.88 -7.18 0.92
C THR A 167 10.52 -8.56 0.96
N LYS A 168 11.48 -8.82 0.08
CA LYS A 168 12.16 -10.11 -0.03
C LYS A 168 12.95 -10.44 1.25
N SER A 169 13.67 -9.46 1.80
CA SER A 169 14.44 -9.62 3.03
C SER A 169 13.55 -9.92 4.23
N VAL A 170 12.46 -9.17 4.39
CA VAL A 170 11.49 -9.39 5.49
C VAL A 170 10.81 -10.75 5.36
N ALA A 171 10.47 -11.20 4.14
CA ALA A 171 9.91 -12.53 3.91
C ALA A 171 10.85 -13.64 4.37
N LEU A 172 12.15 -13.54 4.09
CA LEU A 172 13.16 -14.50 4.54
C LEU A 172 13.35 -14.45 6.06
N GLU A 173 13.39 -13.28 6.66
CA GLU A 173 13.62 -13.08 8.09
C GLU A 173 12.44 -13.58 8.94
N LEU A 174 11.21 -13.29 8.52
CA LEU A 174 10.02 -13.54 9.33
C LEU A 174 9.22 -14.79 8.94
N GLY A 175 9.58 -15.44 7.82
CA GLY A 175 8.87 -16.62 7.31
C GLY A 175 8.78 -17.78 8.30
N SER A 176 9.84 -18.05 9.08
CA SER A 176 9.85 -19.07 10.12
C SER A 176 8.83 -18.83 11.26
N ARG A 177 8.28 -17.63 11.32
CA ARG A 177 7.23 -17.21 12.25
C ARG A 177 5.85 -17.14 11.61
N ASN A 178 5.69 -17.73 10.42
CA ASN A 178 4.45 -17.70 9.66
C ASN A 178 3.96 -16.26 9.35
N ILE A 179 4.90 -15.34 9.15
CA ILE A 179 4.63 -13.97 8.73
C ILE A 179 5.02 -13.87 7.26
N ARG A 180 4.07 -13.52 6.41
CA ARG A 180 4.27 -13.36 4.98
C ARG A 180 4.53 -11.89 4.64
N CYS A 181 5.41 -11.62 3.69
CA CYS A 181 5.66 -10.28 3.18
C CYS A 181 5.74 -10.33 1.66
N ASN A 182 4.86 -9.59 0.97
CA ASN A 182 4.81 -9.54 -0.49
C ASN A 182 4.71 -8.09 -0.96
N ALA A 183 4.99 -7.85 -2.23
CA ALA A 183 4.80 -6.56 -2.87
C ALA A 183 3.77 -6.67 -3.99
N ILE A 184 3.03 -5.59 -4.22
CA ILE A 184 2.23 -5.38 -5.42
C ILE A 184 2.89 -4.26 -6.22
N ALA A 185 3.03 -4.46 -7.53
CA ALA A 185 3.54 -3.48 -8.47
C ALA A 185 2.42 -3.05 -9.44
N PRO A 186 1.62 -2.02 -9.08
CA PRO A 186 0.62 -1.49 -9.98
C PRO A 186 1.25 -0.86 -11.22
N GLY A 187 0.58 -1.00 -12.37
CA GLY A 187 0.86 -0.26 -13.58
C GLY A 187 0.14 1.08 -13.59
N PHE A 188 -0.40 1.45 -14.76
CA PHE A 188 -1.27 2.63 -14.88
C PHE A 188 -2.63 2.33 -14.27
N ILE A 189 -2.94 3.00 -13.15
CA ILE A 189 -4.23 2.87 -12.44
C ILE A 189 -5.02 4.17 -12.58
N GLU A 190 -6.25 4.04 -13.05
CA GLU A 190 -7.18 5.16 -13.18
C GLU A 190 -7.65 5.58 -11.79
N THR A 191 -7.32 6.83 -11.42
CA THR A 191 -7.65 7.46 -10.15
C THR A 191 -8.10 8.89 -10.42
N GLU A 192 -8.62 9.59 -9.43
CA GLU A 192 -8.93 11.03 -9.55
C GLU A 192 -7.72 11.87 -10.01
N MET A 193 -6.50 11.42 -9.71
CA MET A 193 -5.27 12.08 -10.13
C MET A 193 -5.04 11.91 -11.64
N THR A 194 -5.23 10.71 -12.16
CA THR A 194 -5.02 10.40 -13.59
C THR A 194 -6.18 10.90 -14.46
N ALA A 195 -7.38 11.06 -13.90
CA ALA A 195 -8.54 11.63 -14.59
C ALA A 195 -8.35 13.10 -15.00
N LYS A 196 -7.35 13.79 -14.45
CA LYS A 196 -7.00 15.19 -14.81
C LYS A 196 -6.01 15.29 -15.97
N LEU A 197 -5.51 14.15 -16.45
CA LEU A 197 -4.54 14.12 -17.57
C LEU A 197 -5.25 14.32 -18.91
N PRO A 198 -4.58 14.92 -19.91
CA PRO A 198 -5.11 15.02 -21.26
C PRO A 198 -5.48 13.65 -21.84
N GLU A 199 -6.56 13.59 -22.59
CA GLU A 199 -7.11 12.33 -23.11
C GLU A 199 -6.15 11.61 -24.08
N ASP A 200 -5.37 12.36 -24.86
CA ASP A 200 -4.34 11.85 -25.76
C ASP A 200 -3.21 11.14 -24.99
N VAL A 201 -2.81 11.66 -23.83
CA VAL A 201 -1.82 11.03 -22.94
C VAL A 201 -2.35 9.73 -22.36
N VAL A 202 -3.59 9.76 -21.85
CA VAL A 202 -4.26 8.56 -21.30
C VAL A 202 -4.44 7.50 -22.38
N LYS A 203 -4.84 7.90 -23.60
CA LYS A 203 -4.98 7.01 -24.75
C LYS A 203 -3.63 6.38 -25.11
N GLY A 204 -2.55 7.17 -25.18
CA GLY A 204 -1.21 6.64 -25.46
C GLY A 204 -0.77 5.57 -24.45
N TRP A 205 -1.10 5.77 -23.17
CA TRP A 205 -0.80 4.75 -22.16
C TRP A 205 -1.66 3.49 -22.33
N ARG A 206 -2.98 3.64 -22.55
CA ARG A 206 -3.88 2.49 -22.79
C ARG A 206 -3.47 1.67 -24.03
N ASP A 207 -3.01 2.33 -25.07
CA ASP A 207 -2.56 1.67 -26.30
C ASP A 207 -1.30 0.80 -26.05
N GLY A 208 -0.45 1.20 -25.10
CA GLY A 208 0.73 0.44 -24.68
C GLY A 208 0.41 -0.75 -23.74
N ILE A 209 -0.78 -0.79 -23.13
CA ILE A 209 -1.19 -1.86 -22.22
C ILE A 209 -1.81 -3.01 -23.03
N PRO A 210 -1.32 -4.29 -22.89
CA PRO A 210 -1.92 -5.42 -23.59
C PRO A 210 -3.42 -5.58 -23.38
N LEU A 211 -3.95 -5.38 -22.16
CA LEU A 211 -5.39 -5.43 -21.85
C LEU A 211 -6.17 -4.19 -22.34
N LYS A 212 -5.50 -3.21 -23.00
CA LYS A 212 -6.11 -2.02 -23.64
C LYS A 212 -6.99 -1.16 -22.74
N ARG A 213 -6.76 -1.20 -21.43
CA ARG A 213 -7.39 -0.35 -20.43
C ARG A 213 -6.41 0.00 -19.32
N GLY A 214 -6.66 1.08 -18.63
CA GLY A 214 -6.06 1.32 -17.31
C GLY A 214 -6.61 0.31 -16.29
N GLY A 215 -5.84 0.02 -15.26
CA GLY A 215 -6.33 -0.71 -14.09
C GLY A 215 -7.21 0.21 -13.23
N THR A 216 -8.13 -0.37 -12.50
CA THR A 216 -8.91 0.33 -11.47
C THR A 216 -8.27 0.17 -10.09
N VAL A 217 -8.67 0.99 -9.13
CA VAL A 217 -8.27 0.80 -7.73
C VAL A 217 -8.73 -0.56 -7.20
N GLU A 218 -9.85 -1.07 -7.70
CA GLU A 218 -10.39 -2.38 -7.34
C GLU A 218 -9.53 -3.53 -7.89
N ASP A 219 -8.95 -3.40 -9.09
CA ASP A 219 -8.00 -4.40 -9.63
C ASP A 219 -6.81 -4.59 -8.67
N VAL A 220 -6.28 -3.48 -8.12
CA VAL A 220 -5.18 -3.52 -7.14
C VAL A 220 -5.66 -4.06 -5.79
N ALA A 221 -6.83 -3.61 -5.32
CA ALA A 221 -7.40 -4.02 -4.05
C ALA A 221 -7.71 -5.52 -4.00
N ASN A 222 -8.18 -6.11 -5.09
CA ASN A 222 -8.43 -7.55 -5.20
C ASN A 222 -7.11 -8.36 -5.14
N ALA A 223 -6.03 -7.87 -5.72
CA ALA A 223 -4.71 -8.48 -5.57
C ALA A 223 -4.20 -8.38 -4.11
N CYS A 224 -4.44 -7.23 -3.43
CA CYS A 224 -4.17 -7.10 -1.99
C CYS A 224 -5.02 -8.08 -1.17
N LEU A 225 -6.30 -8.24 -1.48
CA LEU A 225 -7.21 -9.18 -0.82
C LEU A 225 -6.70 -10.62 -0.93
N PHE A 226 -6.26 -11.05 -2.10
CA PHE A 226 -5.63 -12.36 -2.29
C PHE A 226 -4.41 -12.52 -1.37
N LEU A 227 -3.48 -11.55 -1.40
CA LEU A 227 -2.25 -11.63 -0.58
C LEU A 227 -2.53 -11.48 0.93
N ALA A 228 -3.61 -10.84 1.34
CA ALA A 228 -4.01 -10.69 2.73
C ALA A 228 -4.70 -11.95 3.30
N SER A 229 -5.36 -12.73 2.45
CA SER A 229 -6.17 -13.89 2.84
C SER A 229 -5.36 -15.19 2.90
N ASP A 230 -6.00 -16.24 3.41
CA ASP A 230 -5.44 -17.61 3.46
C ASP A 230 -5.27 -18.24 2.07
N MET A 231 -5.89 -17.67 1.02
CA MET A 231 -5.69 -18.11 -0.36
C MET A 231 -4.23 -18.00 -0.81
N SER A 232 -3.43 -17.15 -0.15
CA SER A 232 -2.01 -16.95 -0.41
C SER A 232 -1.12 -17.48 0.73
N ALA A 233 -1.58 -18.46 1.52
CA ALA A 233 -0.87 -18.98 2.70
C ALA A 233 0.56 -19.47 2.39
N TYR A 234 0.83 -19.90 1.15
CA TYR A 234 2.16 -20.36 0.70
C TYR A 234 2.87 -19.37 -0.23
N VAL A 235 2.47 -18.09 -0.21
CA VAL A 235 3.03 -17.01 -1.04
C VAL A 235 3.72 -15.98 -0.16
N THR A 236 5.05 -15.90 -0.24
CA THR A 236 5.86 -14.89 0.46
C THR A 236 7.08 -14.49 -0.38
N GLY A 237 7.60 -13.27 -0.22
CA GLY A 237 8.73 -12.73 -0.96
C GLY A 237 8.44 -12.39 -2.43
N GLN A 238 7.18 -12.41 -2.86
CA GLN A 238 6.80 -12.23 -4.24
C GLN A 238 6.50 -10.78 -4.58
N VAL A 239 6.67 -10.43 -5.86
CA VAL A 239 6.23 -9.15 -6.45
C VAL A 239 5.15 -9.48 -7.48
N LEU A 240 3.92 -9.10 -7.18
CA LEU A 240 2.78 -9.32 -8.08
C LEU A 240 2.52 -8.05 -8.91
N ASN A 241 2.77 -8.13 -10.20
CA ASN A 241 2.46 -7.05 -11.13
C ASN A 241 0.95 -7.00 -11.39
N VAL A 242 0.32 -5.84 -11.14
CA VAL A 242 -1.08 -5.55 -11.45
C VAL A 242 -1.10 -4.43 -12.49
N CYS A 243 -0.79 -4.77 -13.75
CA CYS A 243 -0.43 -3.79 -14.76
C CYS A 243 -1.05 -4.04 -16.15
N GLY A 244 -1.99 -4.98 -16.27
CA GLY A 244 -2.61 -5.31 -17.56
C GLY A 244 -1.63 -5.84 -18.63
N GLY A 245 -0.47 -6.35 -18.20
CA GLY A 245 0.58 -6.86 -19.09
C GLY A 245 1.61 -5.82 -19.53
N MET A 246 1.60 -4.58 -18.97
CA MET A 246 2.64 -3.58 -19.28
C MET A 246 4.06 -4.09 -19.03
N LEU A 247 4.20 -5.00 -18.09
CA LEU A 247 5.47 -5.56 -17.69
C LEU A 247 5.33 -7.09 -17.62
N THR A 248 5.90 -7.74 -18.61
CA THR A 248 5.92 -9.21 -18.77
C THR A 248 7.37 -9.69 -18.87
#